data_df09ba41f1df45f8a9e810eca110877e
#
_entry.id   df09ba41f1df45f8a9e810eca110877e
#
_cell.length_a   1.000
_cell.length_b   1.000
_cell.length_c   1.000
_cell.angle_alpha   90.00
_cell.angle_beta   90.00
_cell.angle_gamma   90.00
#
_symmetry.space_group_name_H-M   'P 1'
#
loop_
_entity.id
_entity.type
_entity.pdbx_description
1 polymer ?
#
loop_
_entity_poly.entity_id
_entity_poly.type
_entity_poly.pdbx_seq_one_letter_code
_entity_poly.pdbx_strand_id
1 'polypeptide(L)'
;SVVRRFSRDLQAIPNSAYHLDVFEVNSVNYGAPQIRERVIFVGNRFNVQVDFPNPTHGPIGVVKPQADLFHPEAIQPWATLRDAIGDLHEDSPVVLDFSPRKKRFLSLIPQGANWRSLPVELQQESMGRAWHAKGGRSGWWRRLTFDLPCPTLVTMPNHASTSLCHPVETRALSLREYARIQEFPD
;
A
#
# COMPACT_ATOMS: atom_id res chain seq x y z
N SER A 1 2.17 -2.19 -23.91
CA SER A 1 2.23 -1.58 -22.58
C SER A 1 3.48 -0.69 -22.49
N VAL A 2 3.49 0.27 -21.57
CA VAL A 2 4.64 1.17 -21.31
C VAL A 2 5.88 0.34 -20.96
N VAL A 3 5.71 -0.68 -20.12
CA VAL A 3 6.77 -1.62 -19.72
C VAL A 3 7.47 -2.25 -20.92
N ARG A 4 6.71 -2.81 -21.88
CA ARG A 4 7.27 -3.43 -23.10
C ARG A 4 8.03 -2.42 -23.96
N ARG A 5 7.54 -1.19 -24.07
CA ARG A 5 8.21 -0.14 -24.82
C ARG A 5 9.53 0.25 -24.16
N PHE A 6 9.52 0.49 -22.84
CA PHE A 6 10.70 0.82 -22.07
C PHE A 6 11.78 -0.26 -22.16
N SER A 7 11.39 -1.55 -21.99
CA SER A 7 12.32 -2.69 -22.13
C SER A 7 12.98 -2.72 -23.51
N ARG A 8 12.19 -2.56 -24.59
CA ARG A 8 12.71 -2.54 -25.94
C ARG A 8 13.65 -1.35 -26.17
N ASP A 9 13.28 -0.17 -25.69
CA ASP A 9 14.08 1.05 -25.90
C ASP A 9 15.42 0.96 -25.15
N LEU A 10 15.46 0.35 -23.95
CA LEU A 10 16.70 0.07 -23.23
C LEU A 10 17.61 -0.93 -23.97
N GLN A 11 17.05 -2.01 -24.50
CA GLN A 11 17.80 -3.03 -25.23
C GLN A 11 18.30 -2.53 -26.60
N ALA A 12 17.67 -1.49 -27.15
CA ALA A 12 18.05 -0.89 -28.42
C ALA A 12 19.16 0.17 -28.31
N ILE A 13 19.68 0.48 -27.11
CA ILE A 13 20.76 1.44 -26.93
C ILE A 13 22.04 0.90 -27.61
N PRO A 14 22.62 1.62 -28.60
CA PRO A 14 23.81 1.16 -29.30
C PRO A 14 24.98 0.86 -28.35
N ASN A 15 25.71 -0.22 -28.62
CA ASN A 15 26.84 -0.68 -27.81
C ASN A 15 26.53 -1.07 -26.34
N SER A 16 25.25 -1.23 -25.99
CA SER A 16 24.82 -1.72 -24.69
C SER A 16 24.08 -3.05 -24.87
N ALA A 17 24.78 -4.16 -24.84
CA ALA A 17 24.15 -5.49 -24.81
C ALA A 17 23.63 -5.76 -23.38
N TYR A 18 22.55 -5.05 -22.96
CA TYR A 18 21.92 -5.35 -21.70
C TYR A 18 21.00 -6.56 -21.78
N HIS A 19 21.24 -7.55 -20.93
CA HIS A 19 20.21 -8.49 -20.53
C HIS A 19 19.27 -7.78 -19.56
N LEU A 20 17.96 -7.86 -19.77
CA LEU A 20 16.97 -7.14 -18.98
C LEU A 20 15.92 -8.09 -18.43
N ASP A 21 15.88 -8.22 -17.12
CA ASP A 21 14.82 -8.92 -16.38
C ASP A 21 13.82 -7.91 -15.85
N VAL A 22 12.52 -8.28 -15.85
CA VAL A 22 11.43 -7.41 -15.38
C VAL A 22 10.58 -8.19 -14.40
N PHE A 23 10.42 -7.63 -13.20
CA PHE A 23 9.69 -8.24 -12.10
C PHE A 23 8.53 -7.36 -11.67
N GLU A 24 7.35 -7.97 -11.47
CA GLU A 24 6.21 -7.35 -10.80
C GLU A 24 6.22 -7.80 -9.34
N VAL A 25 6.45 -6.86 -8.43
CA VAL A 25 6.68 -7.13 -7.01
C VAL A 25 5.66 -6.38 -6.17
N ASN A 26 5.08 -7.07 -5.18
CA ASN A 26 4.27 -6.42 -4.16
C ASN A 26 4.96 -6.58 -2.79
N SER A 27 5.29 -5.47 -2.13
CA SER A 27 6.06 -5.47 -0.87
C SER A 27 5.42 -6.33 0.23
N VAL A 28 4.10 -6.43 0.27
CA VAL A 28 3.38 -7.25 1.27
C VAL A 28 3.74 -8.74 1.16
N ASN A 29 4.15 -9.22 -0.01
CA ASN A 29 4.58 -10.60 -0.22
C ASN A 29 5.98 -10.89 0.37
N TYR A 30 6.66 -9.87 0.87
CA TYR A 30 8.02 -9.93 1.44
C TYR A 30 8.06 -9.43 2.89
N GLY A 31 6.91 -9.31 3.54
CA GLY A 31 6.79 -9.01 4.97
C GLY A 31 6.42 -7.57 5.28
N ALA A 32 6.50 -6.63 4.32
CA ALA A 32 6.11 -5.26 4.58
C ALA A 32 4.59 -5.16 4.89
N PRO A 33 4.17 -4.40 5.91
CA PRO A 33 2.76 -4.22 6.28
C PRO A 33 2.02 -3.28 5.32
N GLN A 34 2.42 -3.29 4.04
CA GLN A 34 1.92 -2.37 3.01
C GLN A 34 1.72 -3.08 1.68
N ILE A 35 0.54 -2.93 1.08
CA ILE A 35 0.28 -3.31 -0.32
C ILE A 35 0.90 -2.23 -1.21
N ARG A 36 2.03 -2.57 -1.85
CA ARG A 36 2.79 -1.66 -2.71
C ARG A 36 3.35 -2.39 -3.91
N GLU A 37 2.61 -2.35 -5.00
CA GLU A 37 3.01 -2.97 -6.27
C GLU A 37 4.03 -2.09 -7.01
N ARG A 38 5.08 -2.71 -7.49
CA ARG A 38 6.14 -2.06 -8.27
C ARG A 38 6.61 -2.96 -9.40
N VAL A 39 7.00 -2.33 -10.50
CA VAL A 39 7.74 -2.99 -11.57
C VAL A 39 9.22 -2.65 -11.39
N ILE A 40 10.05 -3.68 -11.25
CA ILE A 40 11.49 -3.56 -11.08
C ILE A 40 12.15 -4.03 -12.37
N PHE A 41 13.05 -3.22 -12.92
CA PHE A 41 13.87 -3.56 -14.07
C PHE A 41 15.30 -3.78 -13.59
N VAL A 42 15.86 -4.95 -13.87
CA VAL A 42 17.24 -5.28 -13.57
C VAL A 42 17.98 -5.50 -14.88
N GLY A 43 18.91 -4.63 -15.18
CA GLY A 43 19.74 -4.72 -16.38
C GLY A 43 21.19 -5.04 -16.08
N ASN A 44 21.78 -6.01 -16.78
CA ASN A 44 23.20 -6.32 -16.65
C ASN A 44 23.87 -6.51 -18.02
N ARG A 45 25.20 -6.32 -18.08
CA ARG A 45 26.01 -6.48 -19.30
C ARG A 45 26.66 -7.86 -19.41
N PHE A 46 26.41 -8.74 -18.47
CA PHE A 46 27.06 -10.06 -18.38
C PHE A 46 26.22 -11.15 -19.06
N ASN A 47 25.07 -10.78 -19.63
CA ASN A 47 24.08 -11.70 -20.20
C ASN A 47 23.66 -12.80 -19.20
N VAL A 48 23.51 -12.42 -17.93
CA VAL A 48 23.08 -13.29 -16.84
C VAL A 48 21.62 -13.01 -16.55
N GLN A 49 20.81 -14.06 -16.50
CA GLN A 49 19.46 -13.98 -15.97
C GLN A 49 19.51 -13.78 -14.46
N VAL A 50 18.69 -12.85 -13.96
CA VAL A 50 18.53 -12.61 -12.53
C VAL A 50 17.22 -13.20 -12.07
N ASP A 51 17.26 -14.02 -11.02
CA ASP A 51 16.06 -14.52 -10.37
C ASP A 51 15.68 -13.58 -9.21
N PHE A 52 14.39 -13.25 -9.14
CA PHE A 52 13.89 -12.49 -7.99
C PHE A 52 13.58 -13.45 -6.84
N PRO A 53 13.84 -13.08 -5.57
CA PRO A 53 13.53 -13.94 -4.43
C PRO A 53 12.05 -14.37 -4.43
N ASN A 54 11.80 -15.60 -4.00
CA ASN A 54 10.43 -16.08 -3.83
C ASN A 54 9.70 -15.31 -2.72
N PRO A 55 8.37 -15.09 -2.86
CA PRO A 55 7.57 -14.53 -1.79
C PRO A 55 7.68 -15.33 -0.49
N THR A 56 7.86 -14.61 0.62
CA THR A 56 7.93 -15.17 1.98
C THR A 56 6.60 -15.05 2.72
N HIS A 57 5.68 -14.22 2.24
CA HIS A 57 4.39 -13.92 2.86
C HIS A 57 3.23 -14.04 1.86
N GLY A 58 2.03 -14.37 2.37
CA GLY A 58 0.82 -14.52 1.56
C GLY A 58 -0.47 -14.17 2.31
N PRO A 59 -1.63 -14.08 1.60
CA PRO A 59 -2.91 -13.77 2.22
C PRO A 59 -3.32 -14.81 3.26
N ILE A 60 -3.94 -14.35 4.35
CA ILE A 60 -4.50 -15.24 5.38
C ILE A 60 -5.52 -16.19 4.73
N GLY A 61 -5.39 -17.49 5.00
CA GLY A 61 -6.28 -18.55 4.47
C GLY A 61 -5.83 -19.16 3.14
N VAL A 62 -4.89 -18.56 2.42
CA VAL A 62 -4.25 -19.18 1.24
C VAL A 62 -2.94 -19.87 1.64
N VAL A 63 -2.36 -19.44 2.74
CA VAL A 63 -1.14 -20.01 3.30
C VAL A 63 -1.47 -21.37 3.92
N LYS A 64 -1.12 -22.45 3.25
CA LYS A 64 -1.03 -23.75 3.88
C LYS A 64 0.32 -23.78 4.60
N PRO A 65 0.35 -23.94 5.94
CA PRO A 65 1.59 -24.12 6.68
C PRO A 65 2.07 -25.57 6.51
N GLN A 66 2.30 -25.96 5.28
CA GLN A 66 2.89 -27.25 4.98
C GLN A 66 4.25 -26.98 4.36
N ALA A 67 5.27 -26.99 5.22
CA ALA A 67 6.64 -27.18 4.77
C ALA A 67 6.66 -28.50 3.97
N ASP A 68 6.74 -28.40 2.67
CA ASP A 68 7.04 -29.49 1.78
C ASP A 68 8.54 -29.81 1.93
N LEU A 69 8.91 -31.09 1.76
CA LEU A 69 10.32 -31.54 1.82
C LEU A 69 11.22 -30.73 0.84
N PHE A 70 10.62 -30.13 -0.20
CA PHE A 70 11.29 -29.34 -1.23
C PHE A 70 11.16 -27.83 -1.05
N HIS A 71 10.28 -27.37 -0.12
CA HIS A 71 10.07 -25.95 0.20
C HIS A 71 9.98 -25.82 1.72
N PRO A 72 11.14 -25.84 2.43
CA PRO A 72 11.17 -25.87 3.89
C PRO A 72 10.71 -24.56 4.55
N GLU A 73 10.52 -23.49 3.79
CA GLU A 73 10.07 -22.20 4.33
C GLU A 73 8.55 -22.07 4.18
N ALA A 74 7.85 -22.21 5.30
CA ALA A 74 6.42 -21.95 5.35
C ALA A 74 6.17 -20.48 5.03
N ILE A 75 5.30 -20.20 4.04
CA ILE A 75 4.86 -18.83 3.73
C ILE A 75 4.13 -18.28 4.96
N GLN A 76 4.60 -17.13 5.45
CA GLN A 76 4.00 -16.40 6.57
C GLN A 76 2.72 -15.67 6.14
N PRO A 77 1.76 -15.40 7.02
CA PRO A 77 0.66 -14.49 6.70
C PRO A 77 1.17 -13.07 6.46
N TRP A 78 0.47 -12.33 5.61
CA TRP A 78 0.79 -10.90 5.40
C TRP A 78 0.80 -10.14 6.71
N ALA A 79 1.82 -9.31 6.91
CA ALA A 79 1.87 -8.37 8.00
C ALA A 79 0.74 -7.32 7.84
N THR A 80 0.10 -6.98 8.94
CA THR A 80 -1.03 -6.06 9.01
C THR A 80 -0.61 -4.68 9.50
N LEU A 81 -1.51 -3.72 9.43
CA LEU A 81 -1.30 -2.41 10.04
C LEU A 81 -1.09 -2.53 11.57
N ARG A 82 -1.73 -3.51 12.21
CA ARG A 82 -1.57 -3.80 13.65
C ARG A 82 -0.13 -4.17 13.98
N ASP A 83 0.49 -5.00 13.16
CA ASP A 83 1.87 -5.43 13.36
C ASP A 83 2.86 -4.27 13.26
N ALA A 84 2.53 -3.26 12.44
CA ALA A 84 3.38 -2.08 12.27
C ALA A 84 3.22 -1.02 13.37
N ILE A 85 1.98 -0.71 13.76
CA ILE A 85 1.69 0.46 14.60
C ILE A 85 0.79 0.16 15.81
N GLY A 86 0.38 -1.10 16.01
CA GLY A 86 -0.56 -1.45 17.07
C GLY A 86 -0.05 -1.24 18.50
N ASP A 87 1.25 -1.25 18.69
CA ASP A 87 1.97 -1.00 19.96
C ASP A 87 2.41 0.47 20.13
N LEU A 88 2.25 1.30 19.07
CA LEU A 88 2.78 2.65 19.06
C LEU A 88 1.89 3.60 19.87
N HIS A 89 2.47 4.23 20.87
CA HIS A 89 1.83 5.29 21.64
C HIS A 89 2.60 6.60 21.46
N GLU A 90 1.90 7.65 21.07
CA GLU A 90 2.45 8.98 20.87
C GLU A 90 1.57 10.00 21.59
N ASP A 91 2.10 10.67 22.64
CA ASP A 91 1.37 11.71 23.36
C ASP A 91 1.05 12.94 22.50
N SER A 92 1.91 13.21 21.52
CA SER A 92 1.79 14.33 20.59
C SER A 92 2.23 13.91 19.18
N PRO A 93 1.38 13.18 18.44
CA PRO A 93 1.72 12.69 17.13
C PRO A 93 1.92 13.84 16.13
N VAL A 94 3.02 13.80 15.38
CA VAL A 94 3.27 14.75 14.28
C VAL A 94 2.46 14.31 13.07
N VAL A 95 1.41 15.05 12.74
CA VAL A 95 0.48 14.71 11.65
C VAL A 95 0.29 15.87 10.67
N LEU A 96 0.18 15.55 9.39
CA LEU A 96 -0.37 16.45 8.37
C LEU A 96 -1.89 16.25 8.35
N ASP A 97 -2.58 16.89 9.28
CA ASP A 97 -3.93 16.53 9.67
C ASP A 97 -5.01 16.97 8.67
N PHE A 98 -6.18 16.42 8.86
CA PHE A 98 -7.36 16.71 8.05
C PHE A 98 -8.00 18.05 8.43
N SER A 99 -8.60 18.72 7.43
CA SER A 99 -9.45 19.89 7.69
C SER A 99 -10.68 19.49 8.54
N PRO A 100 -11.29 20.45 9.25
CA PRO A 100 -12.52 20.20 10.02
C PRO A 100 -13.63 19.53 9.22
N ARG A 101 -13.80 19.97 7.96
CA ARG A 101 -14.78 19.34 7.04
C ARG A 101 -14.49 17.86 6.80
N LYS A 102 -13.21 17.49 6.61
CA LYS A 102 -12.84 16.08 6.42
C LYS A 102 -13.05 15.26 7.67
N LYS A 103 -12.67 15.79 8.83
CA LYS A 103 -12.88 15.13 10.12
C LYS A 103 -14.36 14.81 10.37
N ARG A 104 -15.26 15.74 10.01
CA ARG A 104 -16.71 15.53 10.11
C ARG A 104 -17.17 14.27 9.37
N PHE A 105 -16.71 14.04 8.13
CA PHE A 105 -17.10 12.84 7.38
C PHE A 105 -16.36 11.60 7.85
N LEU A 106 -15.06 11.71 8.09
CA LEU A 106 -14.25 10.58 8.53
C LEU A 106 -14.67 10.03 9.89
N SER A 107 -15.18 10.86 10.80
CA SER A 107 -15.69 10.40 12.11
C SER A 107 -16.89 9.46 12.00
N LEU A 108 -17.64 9.53 10.90
CA LEU A 108 -18.81 8.69 10.63
C LEU A 108 -18.47 7.40 9.88
N ILE A 109 -17.23 7.23 9.46
CA ILE A 109 -16.80 6.08 8.67
C ILE A 109 -16.15 5.06 9.60
N PRO A 110 -16.67 3.82 9.66
CA PRO A 110 -16.09 2.77 10.48
C PRO A 110 -14.74 2.30 9.96
N GLN A 111 -13.98 1.58 10.78
CA GLN A 111 -12.71 0.97 10.39
C GLN A 111 -12.86 0.10 9.14
N GLY A 112 -11.89 0.16 8.25
CA GLY A 112 -11.84 -0.60 7.01
C GLY A 112 -12.79 -0.11 5.91
N ALA A 113 -13.62 0.90 6.19
CA ALA A 113 -14.59 1.44 5.24
C ALA A 113 -14.12 2.73 4.56
N ASN A 114 -14.95 3.23 3.66
CA ASN A 114 -14.74 4.47 2.92
C ASN A 114 -16.07 5.24 2.77
N TRP A 115 -16.07 6.29 1.97
CA TRP A 115 -17.24 7.15 1.73
C TRP A 115 -18.55 6.39 1.41
N ARG A 116 -18.49 5.16 0.88
CA ARG A 116 -19.69 4.37 0.54
C ARG A 116 -20.45 3.89 1.77
N SER A 117 -19.84 3.90 2.95
CA SER A 117 -20.51 3.57 4.22
C SER A 117 -21.35 4.72 4.79
N LEU A 118 -21.19 5.94 4.25
CA LEU A 118 -22.00 7.09 4.65
C LEU A 118 -23.43 6.97 4.11
N PRO A 119 -24.43 7.57 4.76
CA PRO A 119 -25.76 7.82 4.16
C PRO A 119 -25.65 8.54 2.82
N VAL A 120 -26.59 8.28 1.89
CA VAL A 120 -26.51 8.76 0.50
C VAL A 120 -26.37 10.28 0.41
N GLU A 121 -27.06 11.01 1.25
CA GLU A 121 -27.02 12.47 1.33
C GLU A 121 -25.61 12.96 1.70
N LEU A 122 -24.99 12.29 2.68
CA LEU A 122 -23.63 12.61 3.10
C LEU A 122 -22.57 12.14 2.09
N GLN A 123 -22.85 11.07 1.35
CA GLN A 123 -21.97 10.67 0.24
C GLN A 123 -21.89 11.78 -0.81
N GLN A 124 -23.04 12.32 -1.24
CA GLN A 124 -23.10 13.39 -2.23
C GLN A 124 -22.44 14.67 -1.69
N GLU A 125 -22.76 15.07 -0.47
CA GLU A 125 -22.17 16.23 0.19
C GLU A 125 -20.64 16.11 0.30
N SER A 126 -20.14 14.96 0.73
CA SER A 126 -18.71 14.72 0.95
C SER A 126 -17.92 14.74 -0.35
N MET A 127 -18.46 14.09 -1.38
CA MET A 127 -17.79 13.91 -2.67
C MET A 127 -17.90 15.12 -3.60
N GLY A 128 -18.96 15.93 -3.47
CA GLY A 128 -19.22 17.07 -4.33
C GLY A 128 -19.15 16.71 -5.82
N ARG A 129 -18.38 17.45 -6.61
CA ARG A 129 -18.22 17.16 -8.05
C ARG A 129 -17.67 15.77 -8.36
N ALA A 130 -16.87 15.19 -7.46
CA ALA A 130 -16.32 13.85 -7.64
C ALA A 130 -17.39 12.74 -7.56
N TRP A 131 -18.58 13.03 -7.03
CA TRP A 131 -19.72 12.09 -7.04
C TRP A 131 -20.10 11.64 -8.46
N HIS A 132 -20.04 12.54 -9.41
CA HIS A 132 -20.38 12.29 -10.82
C HIS A 132 -19.20 11.80 -11.66
N ALA A 133 -18.00 11.76 -11.10
CA ALA A 133 -16.81 11.32 -11.84
C ALA A 133 -16.86 9.82 -12.14
N LYS A 134 -16.43 9.44 -13.35
CA LYS A 134 -16.23 8.02 -13.72
C LYS A 134 -14.91 7.51 -13.11
N GLY A 135 -14.89 6.23 -12.70
CA GLY A 135 -13.69 5.55 -12.19
C GLY A 135 -13.77 5.13 -10.73
N GLY A 136 -12.75 4.39 -10.29
CA GLY A 136 -12.64 3.90 -8.90
C GLY A 136 -12.35 5.05 -7.93
N ARG A 137 -13.16 5.16 -6.90
CA ARG A 137 -13.05 6.19 -5.86
C ARG A 137 -12.90 5.58 -4.47
N SER A 138 -12.37 4.36 -4.41
CA SER A 138 -12.23 3.59 -3.16
C SER A 138 -11.28 4.24 -2.15
N GLY A 139 -10.34 5.08 -2.62
CA GLY A 139 -9.42 5.81 -1.76
C GLY A 139 -10.03 7.03 -1.05
N TRP A 140 -11.20 7.53 -1.51
CA TRP A 140 -11.84 8.70 -0.91
C TRP A 140 -12.39 8.38 0.47
N TRP A 141 -12.13 9.27 1.44
CA TRP A 141 -12.64 9.14 2.81
C TRP A 141 -12.40 7.75 3.38
N ARG A 142 -11.19 7.21 3.22
CA ARG A 142 -10.85 5.87 3.73
C ARG A 142 -10.39 5.99 5.18
N ARG A 143 -11.05 5.22 6.06
CA ARG A 143 -10.54 4.88 7.37
C ARG A 143 -9.86 3.51 7.29
N LEU A 144 -8.65 3.42 7.77
CA LEU A 144 -7.89 2.17 7.79
C LEU A 144 -8.45 1.18 8.81
N THR A 145 -7.97 -0.05 8.79
CA THR A 145 -8.21 -1.06 9.82
C THR A 145 -6.90 -1.67 10.24
N PHE A 146 -6.81 -2.09 11.49
CA PHE A 146 -5.66 -2.78 12.01
C PHE A 146 -5.48 -4.20 11.43
N ASP A 147 -6.54 -4.81 10.92
CA ASP A 147 -6.58 -6.22 10.57
C ASP A 147 -6.16 -6.51 9.11
N LEU A 148 -5.79 -5.49 8.37
CA LEU A 148 -5.32 -5.60 6.98
C LEU A 148 -3.99 -4.85 6.79
N PRO A 149 -3.20 -5.22 5.78
CA PRO A 149 -2.05 -4.43 5.35
C PRO A 149 -2.47 -3.01 4.96
N CYS A 150 -1.61 -2.04 5.22
CA CYS A 150 -1.84 -0.67 4.80
C CYS A 150 -1.87 -0.57 3.26
N PRO A 151 -2.80 0.18 2.66
CA PRO A 151 -2.68 0.55 1.25
C PRO A 151 -1.40 1.35 0.98
N THR A 152 -1.00 1.45 -0.27
CA THR A 152 0.19 2.24 -0.64
C THR A 152 0.16 3.62 -0.01
N LEU A 153 1.15 3.92 0.81
CA LEU A 153 1.36 5.24 1.39
C LEU A 153 1.70 6.26 0.31
N VAL A 154 1.14 7.45 0.46
CA VAL A 154 1.30 8.58 -0.46
C VAL A 154 1.92 9.78 0.26
N THR A 155 2.57 10.66 -0.48
CA THR A 155 3.24 11.86 0.08
C THR A 155 2.28 12.87 0.71
N MET A 156 1.00 12.83 0.34
CA MET A 156 -0.05 13.73 0.83
C MET A 156 -1.18 12.93 1.48
N PRO A 157 -1.02 12.49 2.75
CA PRO A 157 -2.01 11.63 3.42
C PRO A 157 -3.36 12.31 3.64
N ASN A 158 -3.38 13.63 3.65
CA ASN A 158 -4.58 14.45 3.82
C ASN A 158 -5.24 14.85 2.50
N HIS A 159 -4.78 14.38 1.35
CA HIS A 159 -5.46 14.66 0.07
C HIS A 159 -6.83 13.96 0.00
N ALA A 160 -7.82 14.62 -0.63
CA ALA A 160 -9.19 14.12 -0.65
C ALA A 160 -9.35 12.72 -1.27
N SER A 161 -8.64 12.45 -2.37
CA SER A 161 -8.74 11.17 -3.09
C SER A 161 -7.92 10.03 -2.47
N THR A 162 -7.08 10.34 -1.50
CA THR A 162 -6.12 9.39 -0.90
C THR A 162 -6.06 9.51 0.62
N SER A 163 -7.18 9.87 1.26
CA SER A 163 -7.23 9.97 2.72
C SER A 163 -6.88 8.63 3.37
N LEU A 164 -5.89 8.63 4.24
CA LEU A 164 -5.49 7.51 5.06
C LEU A 164 -5.74 7.90 6.52
N CYS A 165 -6.98 7.68 6.98
CA CYS A 165 -7.38 7.98 8.34
C CYS A 165 -6.95 6.84 9.27
N HIS A 166 -6.39 7.19 10.43
CA HIS A 166 -6.05 6.23 11.46
C HIS A 166 -7.28 5.37 11.84
N PRO A 167 -7.12 4.07 12.15
CA PRO A 167 -8.23 3.17 12.41
C PRO A 167 -9.20 3.66 13.50
N VAL A 168 -8.68 4.17 14.60
CA VAL A 168 -9.46 4.60 15.78
C VAL A 168 -9.64 6.10 15.80
N GLU A 169 -8.56 6.85 15.70
CA GLU A 169 -8.57 8.30 15.79
C GLU A 169 -8.96 8.97 14.47
N THR A 170 -9.68 10.10 14.54
CA THR A 170 -10.05 10.83 13.33
C THR A 170 -8.96 11.85 12.96
N ARG A 171 -7.81 11.32 12.58
CA ARG A 171 -6.62 12.05 12.11
C ARG A 171 -5.93 11.30 10.97
N ALA A 172 -5.04 11.96 10.27
CA ALA A 172 -4.11 11.27 9.39
C ALA A 172 -3.13 10.41 10.22
N LEU A 173 -2.47 9.47 9.57
CA LEU A 173 -1.36 8.75 10.18
C LEU A 173 -0.23 9.73 10.57
N SER A 174 0.45 9.48 11.68
CA SER A 174 1.59 10.27 12.13
C SER A 174 2.83 9.98 11.28
N LEU A 175 3.83 10.85 11.41
CA LEU A 175 5.14 10.65 10.77
C LEU A 175 5.79 9.33 11.21
N ARG A 176 5.69 8.98 12.48
CA ARG A 176 6.25 7.74 13.03
C ARG A 176 5.48 6.50 12.58
N GLU A 177 4.15 6.59 12.51
CA GLU A 177 3.31 5.54 11.92
C GLU A 177 3.69 5.31 10.43
N TYR A 178 3.91 6.38 9.67
CA TYR A 178 4.40 6.30 8.29
C TYR A 178 5.76 5.61 8.19
N ALA A 179 6.69 5.97 9.08
CA ALA A 179 8.03 5.38 9.12
C ALA A 179 7.96 3.88 9.37
N ARG A 180 7.22 3.46 10.41
CA ARG A 180 7.06 2.03 10.74
C ARG A 180 6.39 1.22 9.63
N ILE A 181 5.35 1.75 8.97
CA ILE A 181 4.69 1.07 7.84
C ILE A 181 5.67 0.89 6.65
N GLN A 182 6.68 1.73 6.54
CA GLN A 182 7.75 1.63 5.54
C GLN A 182 9.00 0.94 6.09
N GLU A 183 8.90 0.30 7.26
CA GLU A 183 9.97 -0.49 7.89
C GLU A 183 11.23 0.31 8.24
N PHE A 184 11.09 1.64 8.44
CA PHE A 184 12.16 2.42 9.06
C PHE A 184 12.26 2.05 10.55
N PRO A 185 13.47 1.94 11.09
CA PRO A 185 13.66 1.73 12.53
C PRO A 185 13.19 2.94 13.34
N ASP A 186 12.79 2.69 14.59
CA ASP A 186 12.44 3.74 15.57
C ASP A 186 13.65 4.58 16.01
#